data_53f1b866480436528afb90842c4d0831
#
_entry.id   53f1b866480436528afb90842c4d0831
#
_cell.length_a   1.000
_cell.length_b   1.000
_cell.length_c   1.000
_cell.angle_alpha   90.00
_cell.angle_beta   90.00
_cell.angle_gamma   90.00
#
_symmetry.space_group_name_H-M   'P 1'
#
loop_
_entity.id
_entity.type
_entity.pdbx_description
1 polymer ?
#
loop_
_entity_poly.entity_id
_entity_poly.type
_entity_poly.pdbx_seq_one_letter_code
_entity_poly.pdbx_strand_id
1 'polypeptide(L)'
;MSGDGPPGAGDFEIDSGLRVAIVASRWHLEIQQAMVDRAIATCEQYGSSPDLQWVPGTFEIPVVARRLAVSHDAIIALGTVVRGGTPHFEYVCDSVTSALTRIPLDTGTPVGFGILTCDDAEQARDRAGLPGSSEDKGAEAAAA
;
A
#
# COMPACT_ATOMS: atom_id res chain seq x y z
N MET A 1 5.70 -10.57 -10.74
CA MET A 1 5.10 -11.78 -10.16
C MET A 1 3.78 -11.96 -10.86
N SER A 2 3.64 -13.06 -11.54
CA SER A 2 2.54 -13.27 -12.49
C SER A 2 1.55 -14.28 -11.93
N GLY A 3 0.30 -13.94 -12.02
CA GLY A 3 -0.77 -14.87 -12.27
C GLY A 3 -1.54 -15.44 -11.09
N ASP A 4 -0.92 -15.94 -10.09
CA ASP A 4 -1.65 -16.42 -8.91
C ASP A 4 -1.35 -15.46 -7.77
N GLY A 5 -2.35 -14.76 -7.26
CA GLY A 5 -2.19 -13.84 -6.15
C GLY A 5 -1.47 -14.48 -4.96
N PRO A 6 -1.07 -13.70 -3.95
CA PRO A 6 -0.47 -14.28 -2.76
C PRO A 6 -1.43 -15.35 -2.18
N PRO A 7 -0.90 -16.41 -1.57
CA PRO A 7 -1.74 -17.34 -0.84
C PRO A 7 -2.63 -16.52 0.09
N GLY A 8 -3.92 -16.78 0.08
CA GLY A 8 -4.86 -16.10 0.95
C GLY A 8 -4.30 -16.08 2.37
N ALA A 9 -4.59 -15.03 3.10
CA ALA A 9 -4.26 -14.97 4.52
C ALA A 9 -4.89 -16.20 5.18
N GLY A 10 -4.09 -17.26 5.29
CA GLY A 10 -4.51 -18.51 5.92
C GLY A 10 -4.78 -18.29 7.40
N ASP A 11 -5.00 -19.36 8.12
CA ASP A 11 -5.30 -19.38 9.56
C ASP A 11 -4.13 -18.84 10.41
N PHE A 12 -3.79 -17.56 10.25
CA PHE A 12 -2.85 -16.88 11.14
C PHE A 12 -3.61 -16.43 12.39
N GLU A 13 -3.07 -16.76 13.55
CA GLU A 13 -3.51 -16.12 14.79
C GLU A 13 -3.19 -14.63 14.70
N ILE A 14 -4.21 -13.79 14.88
CA ILE A 14 -4.11 -12.35 14.70
C ILE A 14 -4.10 -11.70 16.07
N ASP A 15 -3.05 -10.94 16.32
CA ASP A 15 -2.99 -10.06 17.47
C ASP A 15 -3.85 -8.83 17.24
N SER A 16 -5.05 -8.81 17.84
CA SER A 16 -6.00 -7.70 17.75
C SER A 16 -5.51 -6.40 18.41
N GLY A 17 -4.32 -6.39 19.01
CA GLY A 17 -3.73 -5.21 19.63
C GLY A 17 -2.76 -4.42 18.74
N LEU A 18 -2.56 -4.82 17.49
CA LEU A 18 -1.63 -4.15 16.58
C LEU A 18 -2.08 -2.72 16.23
N ARG A 19 -1.15 -1.79 16.36
CA ARG A 19 -1.30 -0.41 15.90
C ARG A 19 -0.79 -0.31 14.48
N VAL A 20 -1.72 -0.19 13.54
CA VAL A 20 -1.44 -0.13 12.10
C VAL A 20 -1.67 1.28 11.59
N ALA A 21 -0.80 1.78 10.72
CA ALA A 21 -1.03 3.02 9.97
C ALA A 21 -1.06 2.75 8.47
N ILE A 22 -1.98 3.40 7.78
CA ILE A 22 -2.05 3.45 6.32
C ILE A 22 -1.54 4.82 5.88
N VAL A 23 -0.59 4.83 4.95
CA VAL A 23 -0.13 6.05 4.28
C VAL A 23 -0.52 5.96 2.81
N ALA A 24 -1.40 6.84 2.35
CA ALA A 24 -1.98 6.80 1.01
C ALA A 24 -1.73 8.09 0.24
N SER A 25 -1.43 8.00 -1.05
CA SER A 25 -1.28 9.16 -1.92
C SER A 25 -2.62 9.67 -2.45
N ARG A 26 -2.68 10.96 -2.81
CA ARG A 26 -3.90 11.59 -3.37
C ARG A 26 -3.98 11.55 -4.89
N TRP A 27 -2.90 11.24 -5.59
CA TRP A 27 -2.93 11.08 -7.04
C TRP A 27 -3.77 9.85 -7.41
N HIS A 28 -4.57 9.97 -8.47
CA HIS A 28 -5.53 8.95 -8.87
C HIS A 28 -6.53 8.60 -7.74
N LEU A 29 -7.19 9.61 -7.21
CA LEU A 29 -7.96 9.54 -5.96
C LEU A 29 -9.00 8.40 -5.94
N GLU A 30 -9.71 8.14 -7.05
CA GLU A 30 -10.67 7.05 -7.14
C GLU A 30 -10.01 5.68 -6.89
N ILE A 31 -8.85 5.45 -7.50
CA ILE A 31 -8.06 4.23 -7.32
C ILE A 31 -7.56 4.13 -5.89
N GLN A 32 -6.98 5.23 -5.37
CA GLN A 32 -6.44 5.25 -4.02
C GLN A 32 -7.52 5.08 -2.96
N GLN A 33 -8.69 5.68 -3.13
CA GLN A 33 -9.81 5.51 -2.19
C GLN A 33 -10.27 4.04 -2.16
N ALA A 34 -10.39 3.40 -3.32
CA ALA A 34 -10.73 1.98 -3.38
C ALA A 34 -9.69 1.12 -2.62
N MET A 35 -8.41 1.34 -2.88
CA MET A 35 -7.34 0.62 -2.19
C MET A 35 -7.35 0.86 -0.67
N VAL A 36 -7.59 2.09 -0.23
CA VAL A 36 -7.70 2.44 1.19
C VAL A 36 -8.89 1.74 1.83
N ASP A 37 -10.06 1.78 1.20
CA ASP A 37 -11.27 1.14 1.71
C ASP A 37 -11.07 -0.39 1.85
N ARG A 38 -10.41 -1.01 0.88
CA ARG A 38 -10.06 -2.44 0.93
C ARG A 38 -9.05 -2.76 2.02
N ALA A 39 -8.02 -1.93 2.17
CA ALA A 39 -7.03 -2.11 3.24
C ALA A 39 -7.64 -1.94 4.63
N ILE A 40 -8.50 -0.93 4.83
CA ILE A 40 -9.23 -0.72 6.10
C ILE A 40 -10.11 -1.94 6.41
N ALA A 41 -10.92 -2.40 5.44
CA ALA A 41 -11.79 -3.55 5.63
C ALA A 41 -10.99 -4.82 6.00
N THR A 42 -9.82 -5.01 5.40
CA THR A 42 -8.92 -6.12 5.74
C THR A 42 -8.38 -5.99 7.17
N CYS A 43 -7.91 -4.80 7.56
CA CYS A 43 -7.46 -4.56 8.93
C CYS A 43 -8.58 -4.82 9.96
N GLU A 44 -9.79 -4.35 9.69
CA GLU A 44 -10.95 -4.53 10.56
C GLU A 44 -11.35 -6.00 10.69
N GLN A 45 -11.27 -6.76 9.59
CA GLN A 45 -11.48 -8.21 9.60
C GLN A 45 -10.52 -8.89 10.58
N TYR A 46 -9.32 -8.34 10.72
CA TYR A 46 -8.28 -8.84 11.63
C TYR A 46 -8.26 -8.12 12.99
N GLY A 47 -9.30 -7.37 13.32
CA GLY A 47 -9.47 -6.76 14.64
C GLY A 47 -8.63 -5.50 14.87
N SER A 48 -8.06 -4.90 13.82
CA SER A 48 -7.30 -3.65 13.86
C SER A 48 -8.09 -2.52 13.23
N SER A 49 -8.01 -1.31 13.81
CA SER A 49 -8.57 -0.08 13.25
C SER A 49 -7.40 0.84 12.88
N PRO A 50 -6.99 0.92 11.61
CA PRO A 50 -5.79 1.61 11.23
C PRO A 50 -5.93 3.13 11.26
N ASP A 51 -4.84 3.83 11.61
CA ASP A 51 -4.71 5.27 11.43
C ASP A 51 -4.44 5.58 9.94
N LEU A 52 -5.21 6.49 9.34
CA LEU A 52 -5.04 6.86 7.93
C LEU A 52 -4.38 8.23 7.79
N GLN A 53 -3.30 8.28 7.01
CA GLN A 53 -2.61 9.51 6.62
C GLN A 53 -2.58 9.66 5.10
N TRP A 54 -3.06 10.79 4.61
CA TRP A 54 -2.98 11.15 3.20
C TRP A 54 -1.77 12.03 2.92
N VAL A 55 -1.04 11.70 1.84
CA VAL A 55 0.08 12.50 1.33
C VAL A 55 -0.21 12.96 -0.10
N PRO A 56 0.44 14.04 -0.60
CA PRO A 56 0.16 14.55 -1.95
C PRO A 56 0.39 13.52 -3.06
N GLY A 57 1.53 12.89 -3.09
CA GLY A 57 1.90 11.91 -4.11
C GLY A 57 2.61 10.69 -3.54
N THR A 58 2.85 9.72 -4.39
CA THR A 58 3.51 8.46 -4.00
C THR A 58 4.93 8.71 -3.49
N PHE A 59 5.62 9.72 -4.03
CA PHE A 59 6.97 10.08 -3.62
C PHE A 59 7.08 10.50 -2.15
N GLU A 60 6.01 11.07 -1.57
CA GLU A 60 5.97 11.52 -0.17
C GLU A 60 5.63 10.41 0.83
N ILE A 61 5.16 9.24 0.36
CA ILE A 61 4.79 8.12 1.24
C ILE A 61 5.94 7.68 2.16
N PRO A 62 7.18 7.47 1.67
CA PRO A 62 8.25 6.91 2.51
C PRO A 62 8.60 7.75 3.73
N VAL A 63 8.64 9.07 3.61
CA VAL A 63 9.01 9.93 4.74
C VAL A 63 7.96 9.88 5.86
N VAL A 64 6.67 9.84 5.50
CA VAL A 64 5.57 9.73 6.46
C VAL A 64 5.53 8.32 7.06
N ALA A 65 5.66 7.29 6.23
CA ALA A 65 5.74 5.89 6.67
C ALA A 65 6.90 5.69 7.66
N ARG A 66 8.08 6.22 7.35
CA ARG A 66 9.25 6.16 8.25
C ARG A 66 8.97 6.86 9.59
N ARG A 67 8.29 7.99 9.57
CA ARG A 67 7.93 8.73 10.78
C ARG A 67 6.94 7.96 11.65
N LEU A 68 5.93 7.35 11.04
CA LEU A 68 4.90 6.57 11.74
C LEU A 68 5.44 5.22 12.26
N ALA A 69 6.46 4.67 11.64
CA ALA A 69 7.08 3.41 12.05
C ALA A 69 7.63 3.43 13.49
N VAL A 70 7.88 4.60 14.08
CA VAL A 70 8.34 4.72 15.49
C VAL A 70 7.20 4.57 16.50
N SER A 71 5.94 4.67 16.06
CA SER A 71 4.76 4.64 16.95
C SER A 71 3.71 3.60 16.56
N HIS A 72 3.94 2.87 15.47
CA HIS A 72 3.04 1.83 14.95
C HIS A 72 3.78 0.50 14.81
N ASP A 73 3.03 -0.58 14.91
CA ASP A 73 3.57 -1.94 14.81
C ASP A 73 3.69 -2.41 13.35
N ALA A 74 2.91 -1.81 12.45
CA ALA A 74 2.97 -2.04 11.02
C ALA A 74 2.53 -0.80 10.22
N ILE A 75 3.05 -0.68 9.00
CA ILE A 75 2.68 0.38 8.05
C ILE A 75 2.15 -0.26 6.78
N ILE A 76 1.08 0.30 6.22
CA ILE A 76 0.58 -0.06 4.89
C ILE A 76 0.79 1.16 3.98
N ALA A 77 1.58 0.99 2.93
CA ALA A 77 1.89 2.05 1.96
C ALA A 77 1.06 1.85 0.69
N LEU A 78 0.19 2.81 0.38
CA LEU A 78 -0.70 2.75 -0.78
C LEU A 78 -0.43 3.93 -1.73
N GLY A 79 -0.01 3.63 -2.93
CA GLY A 79 0.29 4.65 -3.93
C GLY A 79 0.05 4.15 -5.34
N THR A 80 -0.09 5.07 -6.27
CA THR A 80 -0.21 4.76 -7.69
C THR A 80 0.72 5.64 -8.50
N VAL A 81 1.56 5.03 -9.32
CA VAL A 81 2.42 5.71 -10.28
C VAL A 81 2.03 5.19 -11.66
N VAL A 82 1.57 6.10 -12.50
CA VAL A 82 1.23 5.81 -13.90
C VAL A 82 2.29 6.42 -14.80
N ARG A 83 2.74 5.63 -15.78
CA ARG A 83 3.78 6.06 -16.72
C ARG A 83 3.33 7.27 -17.52
N GLY A 84 4.16 8.30 -17.49
CA GLY A 84 4.02 9.49 -18.30
C GLY A 84 4.95 9.51 -19.51
N GLY A 85 5.04 10.64 -20.18
CA GLY A 85 5.86 10.83 -21.37
C GLY A 85 7.36 11.04 -21.12
N THR A 86 7.82 10.96 -19.89
CA THR A 86 9.22 11.19 -19.50
C THR A 86 9.74 10.06 -18.59
N PRO A 87 11.07 9.93 -18.42
CA PRO A 87 11.68 8.95 -17.52
C PRO A 87 11.35 9.14 -16.03
N HIS A 88 10.60 10.16 -15.67
CA HIS A 88 10.22 10.47 -14.27
C HIS A 88 9.56 9.28 -13.56
N PHE A 89 8.79 8.47 -14.29
CA PHE A 89 8.17 7.25 -13.78
C PHE A 89 9.17 6.31 -13.10
N GLU A 90 10.28 6.01 -13.79
CA GLU A 90 11.32 5.10 -13.28
C GLU A 90 11.96 5.65 -12.00
N TYR A 91 12.25 6.94 -11.96
CA TYR A 91 12.86 7.58 -10.79
C TYR A 91 11.93 7.56 -9.57
N VAL A 92 10.64 7.83 -9.75
CA VAL A 92 9.66 7.76 -8.65
C VAL A 92 9.51 6.31 -8.17
N CYS A 93 9.35 5.35 -9.06
CA CYS A 93 9.22 3.93 -8.70
C CYS A 93 10.44 3.42 -7.93
N ASP A 94 11.64 3.69 -8.42
CA ASP A 94 12.89 3.25 -7.77
C ASP A 94 13.07 3.90 -6.40
N SER A 95 12.85 5.20 -6.31
CA SER A 95 13.00 5.95 -5.06
C SER A 95 12.05 5.44 -3.99
N VAL A 96 10.77 5.28 -4.32
CA VAL A 96 9.74 4.83 -3.39
C VAL A 96 9.98 3.40 -2.94
N THR A 97 10.29 2.50 -3.89
CA THR A 97 10.56 1.09 -3.59
C THR A 97 11.77 0.95 -2.67
N SER A 98 12.87 1.62 -2.99
CA SER A 98 14.09 1.58 -2.19
C SER A 98 13.86 2.13 -0.78
N ALA A 99 13.17 3.26 -0.67
CA ALA A 99 12.93 3.90 0.62
C ALA A 99 11.98 3.07 1.50
N LEU A 100 10.89 2.53 0.95
CA LEU A 100 9.96 1.68 1.71
C LEU A 100 10.60 0.36 2.15
N THR A 101 11.46 -0.23 1.32
CA THR A 101 12.19 -1.46 1.66
C THR A 101 13.15 -1.24 2.83
N ARG A 102 13.71 -0.05 2.97
CA ARG A 102 14.62 0.27 4.06
C ARG A 102 13.94 0.41 5.42
N ILE A 103 12.67 0.81 5.47
CA ILE A 103 11.96 1.03 6.73
C ILE A 103 11.97 -0.22 7.61
N PRO A 104 11.53 -1.41 7.16
CA PRO A 104 11.58 -2.60 8.00
C PRO A 104 13.00 -3.03 8.37
N LEU A 105 13.98 -2.82 7.48
CA LEU A 105 15.37 -3.16 7.76
C LEU A 105 15.98 -2.23 8.82
N ASP A 106 15.65 -0.94 8.80
CA ASP A 106 16.21 0.06 9.70
C ASP A 106 15.46 0.15 11.05
N THR A 107 14.18 -0.26 11.09
CA THR A 107 13.30 -0.04 12.26
C THR A 107 12.72 -1.33 12.85
N GLY A 108 12.71 -2.42 12.11
CA GLY A 108 11.99 -3.63 12.49
C GLY A 108 10.47 -3.55 12.29
N THR A 109 9.92 -2.41 11.85
CA THR A 109 8.48 -2.23 11.59
C THR A 109 8.16 -2.67 10.17
N PRO A 110 7.31 -3.70 9.97
CA PRO A 110 6.95 -4.19 8.64
C PRO A 110 6.18 -3.14 7.84
N VAL A 111 6.34 -3.21 6.52
CA VAL A 111 5.64 -2.35 5.57
C VAL A 111 4.93 -3.22 4.53
N GLY A 112 3.60 -3.16 4.52
CA GLY A 112 2.79 -3.70 3.44
C GLY A 112 2.93 -2.82 2.20
N PHE A 113 3.43 -3.38 1.10
CA PHE A 113 3.76 -2.65 -0.11
C PHE A 113 2.60 -2.68 -1.11
N GLY A 114 1.78 -1.64 -1.10
CA GLY A 114 0.66 -1.44 -2.02
C GLY A 114 0.92 -0.30 -3.01
N ILE A 115 2.11 -0.26 -3.60
CA ILE A 115 2.46 0.73 -4.62
C ILE A 115 2.22 0.14 -6.00
N LEU A 116 1.24 0.69 -6.72
CA LEU A 116 0.98 0.35 -8.11
C LEU A 116 1.93 1.11 -9.02
N THR A 117 2.60 0.38 -9.91
CA THR A 117 3.50 0.92 -10.93
C THR A 117 2.98 0.44 -12.29
N CYS A 118 2.20 1.27 -12.96
CA CYS A 118 1.40 0.88 -14.10
C CYS A 118 1.75 1.70 -15.35
N ASP A 119 1.62 1.09 -16.52
CA ASP A 119 1.83 1.79 -17.77
C ASP A 119 0.69 2.76 -18.09
N ASP A 120 -0.53 2.44 -17.63
CA ASP A 120 -1.71 3.28 -17.79
C ASP A 120 -2.67 3.19 -16.58
N ALA A 121 -3.69 4.04 -16.58
CA ALA A 121 -4.66 4.10 -15.50
C ALA A 121 -5.60 2.87 -15.46
N GLU A 122 -5.81 2.20 -16.59
CA GLU A 122 -6.65 1.00 -16.67
C GLU A 122 -5.98 -0.17 -15.92
N GLN A 123 -4.68 -0.36 -16.11
CA GLN A 123 -3.91 -1.32 -15.33
C GLN A 123 -4.01 -1.05 -13.83
N ALA A 124 -3.99 0.22 -13.42
CA ALA A 124 -4.11 0.58 -12.01
C ALA A 124 -5.52 0.29 -11.47
N ARG A 125 -6.57 0.58 -12.23
CA ARG A 125 -7.96 0.25 -11.87
C ARG A 125 -8.17 -1.24 -11.69
N ASP A 126 -7.59 -2.05 -12.58
CA ASP A 126 -7.71 -3.51 -12.55
C ASP A 126 -7.07 -4.15 -11.32
N ARG A 127 -6.21 -3.41 -10.60
CA ARG A 127 -5.49 -3.84 -9.39
C ARG A 127 -5.98 -3.21 -8.09
N ALA A 128 -6.97 -2.34 -8.17
CA ALA A 128 -7.40 -1.52 -7.03
C ALA A 128 -8.53 -2.13 -6.18
N GLY A 129 -9.03 -3.31 -6.51
CA GLY A 129 -10.17 -3.90 -5.81
C GLY A 129 -11.51 -3.19 -6.11
N LEU A 130 -11.59 -2.45 -7.22
CA LEU A 130 -12.84 -1.88 -7.74
C LEU A 130 -13.75 -3.00 -8.27
N PRO A 131 -15.08 -2.77 -8.40
CA PRO A 131 -15.94 -3.72 -9.08
C PRO A 131 -15.41 -4.05 -10.48
N GLY A 132 -15.14 -5.33 -10.73
CA GLY A 132 -14.55 -5.81 -11.99
C GLY A 132 -13.02 -5.85 -12.05
N SER A 133 -12.32 -5.37 -11.02
CA SER A 133 -10.86 -5.54 -10.92
C SER A 133 -10.48 -7.01 -10.79
N SER A 134 -9.40 -7.40 -11.44
CA SER A 134 -8.86 -8.77 -11.37
C SER A 134 -8.04 -9.00 -10.09
N GLU A 135 -7.52 -7.94 -9.49
CA GLU A 135 -6.67 -7.98 -8.29
C GLU A 135 -7.15 -6.96 -7.25
N ASP A 136 -6.76 -7.17 -5.99
CA ASP A 136 -7.08 -6.29 -4.85
C ASP A 136 -5.82 -6.00 -4.05
N LYS A 137 -4.99 -5.10 -4.59
CA LYS A 137 -3.69 -4.78 -3.99
C LYS A 137 -3.81 -4.00 -2.67
N GLY A 138 -4.94 -3.37 -2.40
CA GLY A 138 -5.21 -2.75 -1.10
C GLY A 138 -5.37 -3.81 0.00
N ALA A 139 -6.20 -4.82 -0.24
CA ALA A 139 -6.37 -5.93 0.69
C ALA A 139 -5.09 -6.76 0.84
N GLU A 140 -4.40 -7.06 -0.26
CA GLU A 140 -3.15 -7.82 -0.24
C GLU A 140 -2.06 -7.13 0.58
N ALA A 141 -1.88 -5.82 0.42
CA ALA A 141 -0.90 -5.05 1.18
C ALA A 141 -1.23 -5.00 2.68
N ALA A 142 -2.52 -5.02 3.03
CA ALA A 142 -2.95 -5.05 4.42
C ALA A 142 -2.82 -6.43 5.07
N ALA A 143 -2.94 -7.50 4.28
CA ALA A 143 -2.81 -8.87 4.76
C ALA A 143 -1.34 -9.32 4.93
N ALA A 144 -0.42 -8.66 4.24
CA ALA A 144 1.00 -8.99 4.26
C ALA A 144 1.68 -8.57 5.56
#